data_40bb02cbb91c70b7313de1d93c4418e6
#
_entry.id   40bb02cbb91c70b7313de1d93c4418e6
#
_cell.length_a   1.000
_cell.length_b   1.000
_cell.length_c   1.000
_cell.angle_alpha   90.00
_cell.angle_beta   90.00
_cell.angle_gamma   90.00
#
_symmetry.space_group_name_H-M   'P 1'
#
loop_
_entity.id
_entity.type
_entity.pdbx_description
1 polymer ?
#
loop_
_entity_poly.entity_id
_entity_poly.type
_entity_poly.pdbx_seq_one_letter_code
_entity_poly.pdbx_strand_id
1 'polypeptide(L)'
;MSQGIIYEEILSDRARIVQEESGKYHYYRDGIELEKGIMLTKERVEANLEVYKKWMEYFTAYPDKFVEMITPSESNFKLFFYQKIFLRACLRYRYHYCTAPRAFSKTFISILGMLLKCIFQPGSKCFICAPKKEQSAKIAKEKLDEIFDLLPLLKKELVGERFNAGSDYVKLTFRNGSIFDVVAALDSQRGGRRHFGLVDEVRDHDGDILNEVVIPLMNVNRRTRSGLVNSKEPHQAQFYMTSAGQKNSYAYQKLIELITLEIITPRSAFVWGCDYRVPMHFGLLDKNFLKEIKMSATYKDDTFAREYMGIWTGGGSDSWFDYDRMIKYRRLVNPESHQNIREGDETFYLLSVDVARISCQSVVTVFKVHPRENDFLINLVNIHILGKSKETKSFLAQTLELKRLIHAFNPKEVVIDANGLGIGFLDFMAQETYDPLESTTYPAYCSINLDSHSRKMYPNAIPIIYGIKANASLQPQIDSNCYAKIFSGRVQFLAREQEIKTRLMESKKGQKMKIEKRIQRLLPHELTTRLFEEMANMKLKGVGNDIKLEQINTNMGKDKFSSFEYGLWRIKEKEEEFYKKKRKRGVARRLILVN
;
A
#
# COMPACT_ATOMS: atom_id res chain seq x y z
N MET A 1 2.25 27.64 64.57
CA MET A 1 1.04 27.46 63.81
C MET A 1 1.41 26.63 62.57
N SER A 2 0.90 25.43 62.52
CA SER A 2 1.12 24.56 61.34
C SER A 2 0.40 25.22 60.17
N GLN A 3 1.14 25.64 59.14
CA GLN A 3 0.57 26.06 57.86
C GLN A 3 -0.17 24.86 57.31
N GLY A 4 -1.44 25.02 56.93
CA GLY A 4 -2.27 23.94 56.42
C GLY A 4 -1.69 23.38 55.13
N ILE A 5 -1.54 22.09 55.11
CA ILE A 5 -1.18 21.34 53.88
C ILE A 5 -2.46 21.20 53.05
N ILE A 6 -2.46 21.74 51.84
CA ILE A 6 -3.58 21.61 50.91
C ILE A 6 -3.43 20.34 50.06
N TYR A 7 -2.21 19.93 49.76
CA TYR A 7 -1.94 18.83 48.87
C TYR A 7 -0.66 18.09 49.26
N GLU A 8 -0.71 16.78 49.25
CA GLU A 8 0.44 15.90 49.47
C GLU A 8 0.43 14.78 48.39
N GLU A 9 1.49 14.67 47.67
CA GLU A 9 1.70 13.58 46.69
C GLU A 9 2.90 12.72 47.07
N ILE A 10 2.64 11.43 47.21
CA ILE A 10 3.69 10.43 47.47
C ILE A 10 4.24 9.95 46.13
N LEU A 11 5.43 10.42 45.77
CA LEU A 11 6.08 10.06 44.50
C LEU A 11 6.72 8.68 44.57
N SER A 12 7.11 8.23 45.76
CA SER A 12 7.68 6.91 46.06
C SER A 12 7.68 6.70 47.55
N ASP A 13 8.03 5.50 48.04
CA ASP A 13 8.23 5.21 49.48
C ASP A 13 9.19 6.18 50.19
N ARG A 14 9.95 6.96 49.44
CA ARG A 14 10.99 7.86 49.95
C ARG A 14 10.88 9.31 49.52
N ALA A 15 9.92 9.66 48.64
CA ALA A 15 9.79 11.01 48.10
C ALA A 15 8.33 11.47 48.05
N ARG A 16 8.08 12.69 48.56
CA ARG A 16 6.76 13.33 48.53
C ARG A 16 6.85 14.80 48.18
N ILE A 17 5.79 15.32 47.62
CA ILE A 17 5.57 16.75 47.34
C ILE A 17 4.45 17.22 48.25
N VAL A 18 4.64 18.36 48.93
CA VAL A 18 3.64 19.00 49.77
C VAL A 18 3.40 20.41 49.24
N GLN A 19 2.15 20.79 49.04
CA GLN A 19 1.80 22.14 48.71
C GLN A 19 1.13 22.83 49.92
N GLU A 20 1.71 23.95 50.33
CA GLU A 20 1.13 24.82 51.38
C GLU A 20 -0.01 25.71 50.85
N GLU A 21 -0.85 26.22 51.73
CA GLU A 21 -1.87 27.23 51.45
C GLU A 21 -1.36 28.49 50.75
N SER A 22 -0.07 28.79 50.93
CA SER A 22 0.64 29.87 50.25
C SER A 22 0.88 29.61 48.75
N GLY A 23 0.54 28.39 48.23
CA GLY A 23 0.83 27.94 46.89
C GLY A 23 2.27 27.48 46.68
N LYS A 24 3.10 27.44 47.75
CA LYS A 24 4.46 26.97 47.67
C LYS A 24 4.50 25.46 47.73
N TYR A 25 5.40 24.85 46.90
CA TYR A 25 5.66 23.42 46.88
C TYR A 25 6.95 23.11 47.66
N HIS A 26 6.89 22.10 48.54
CA HIS A 26 8.00 21.56 49.30
C HIS A 26 8.23 20.12 48.83
N TYR A 27 9.48 19.79 48.57
CA TYR A 27 9.89 18.47 48.15
C TYR A 27 10.65 17.77 49.28
N TYR A 28 10.14 16.62 49.68
CA TYR A 28 10.78 15.81 50.73
C TYR A 28 11.35 14.52 50.13
N ARG A 29 12.53 14.14 50.58
CA ARG A 29 13.11 12.84 50.27
C ARG A 29 13.71 12.26 51.54
N ASP A 30 13.37 11.01 51.86
CA ASP A 30 13.79 10.32 53.09
C ASP A 30 13.46 11.14 54.38
N GLY A 31 12.34 11.88 54.34
CA GLY A 31 11.90 12.75 55.44
C GLY A 31 12.62 14.10 55.55
N ILE A 32 13.58 14.38 54.69
CA ILE A 32 14.36 15.63 54.66
C ILE A 32 13.77 16.53 53.56
N GLU A 33 13.43 17.80 53.95
CA GLU A 33 13.03 18.80 52.98
C GLU A 33 14.18 19.19 52.07
N LEU A 34 13.99 19.03 50.78
CA LEU A 34 14.94 19.49 49.78
C LEU A 34 14.76 21.00 49.59
N GLU A 35 15.83 21.77 49.70
CA GLU A 35 15.81 23.25 49.67
C GLU A 35 15.01 23.82 48.49
N LYS A 36 14.38 24.98 48.79
CA LYS A 36 13.47 25.71 47.91
C LYS A 36 13.89 25.78 46.47
N GLY A 37 12.94 25.36 45.62
CA GLY A 37 13.00 25.63 44.19
C GLY A 37 14.16 24.93 43.53
N ILE A 38 14.01 23.62 43.27
CA ILE A 38 14.87 22.94 42.31
C ILE A 38 14.55 23.52 40.93
N MET A 39 14.89 24.79 40.70
CA MET A 39 15.18 25.21 39.34
C MET A 39 16.32 24.32 38.87
N LEU A 40 16.10 23.58 37.80
CA LEU A 40 17.15 22.81 37.13
C LEU A 40 18.18 23.81 36.57
N THR A 41 19.08 24.30 37.44
CA THR A 41 20.20 25.11 36.99
C THR A 41 21.07 24.22 36.12
N LYS A 42 21.81 24.82 35.20
CA LYS A 42 22.74 24.12 34.31
C LYS A 42 23.72 23.24 35.12
N GLU A 43 24.22 23.77 36.23
CA GLU A 43 25.15 23.07 37.12
C GLU A 43 24.52 21.84 37.79
N ARG A 44 23.26 21.94 38.23
CA ARG A 44 22.52 20.80 38.81
C ARG A 44 22.19 19.72 37.77
N VAL A 45 21.85 20.13 36.53
CA VAL A 45 21.67 19.18 35.42
C VAL A 45 22.96 18.46 35.11
N GLU A 46 24.10 19.18 35.05
CA GLU A 46 25.42 18.60 34.81
C GLU A 46 25.84 17.64 35.93
N ALA A 47 25.62 18.03 37.21
CA ALA A 47 25.93 17.19 38.37
C ALA A 47 25.08 15.91 38.43
N ASN A 48 23.87 15.92 37.90
CA ASN A 48 22.96 14.78 37.90
C ASN A 48 22.77 14.14 36.51
N LEU A 49 23.64 14.45 35.57
CA LEU A 49 23.49 14.03 34.17
C LEU A 49 23.34 12.51 34.02
N GLU A 50 24.07 11.73 34.76
CA GLU A 50 24.00 10.26 34.72
C GLU A 50 22.67 9.72 35.26
N VAL A 51 22.08 10.37 36.23
CA VAL A 51 20.76 10.04 36.78
C VAL A 51 19.67 10.34 35.71
N TYR A 52 19.75 11.51 35.09
CA TYR A 52 18.82 11.87 34.01
C TYR A 52 18.92 10.95 32.80
N LYS A 53 20.12 10.54 32.40
CA LYS A 53 20.33 9.54 31.34
C LYS A 53 19.61 8.23 31.66
N LYS A 54 19.78 7.71 32.89
CA LYS A 54 19.12 6.48 33.34
C LYS A 54 17.59 6.59 33.30
N TRP A 55 17.02 7.73 33.71
CA TRP A 55 15.60 7.99 33.62
C TRP A 55 15.12 8.06 32.17
N MET A 56 15.87 8.72 31.29
CA MET A 56 15.53 8.78 29.87
C MET A 56 15.59 7.40 29.20
N GLU A 57 16.57 6.57 29.54
CA GLU A 57 16.65 5.17 29.08
C GLU A 57 15.45 4.37 29.59
N TYR A 58 15.11 4.53 30.86
CA TYR A 58 13.94 3.87 31.46
C TYR A 58 12.63 4.27 30.77
N PHE A 59 12.37 5.55 30.58
CA PHE A 59 11.15 6.02 29.92
C PHE A 59 11.12 5.70 28.43
N THR A 60 12.27 5.64 27.78
CA THR A 60 12.34 5.15 26.40
C THR A 60 11.93 3.67 26.32
N ALA A 61 12.33 2.86 27.30
CA ALA A 61 11.94 1.46 27.40
C ALA A 61 10.48 1.27 27.84
N TYR A 62 9.98 2.16 28.69
CA TYR A 62 8.66 2.12 29.33
C TYR A 62 7.91 3.47 29.16
N PRO A 63 7.54 3.85 27.93
CA PRO A 63 6.90 5.15 27.66
C PRO A 63 5.54 5.31 28.34
N ASP A 64 4.85 4.22 28.64
CA ASP A 64 3.64 4.20 29.45
C ASP A 64 3.89 4.73 30.87
N LYS A 65 5.06 4.47 31.46
CA LYS A 65 5.43 5.01 32.77
C LYS A 65 5.70 6.51 32.74
N PHE A 66 6.22 7.01 31.63
CA PHE A 66 6.32 8.45 31.42
C PHE A 66 4.94 9.11 31.34
N VAL A 67 4.02 8.51 30.59
CA VAL A 67 2.63 9.02 30.50
C VAL A 67 1.98 9.00 31.88
N GLU A 68 2.12 7.93 32.66
CA GLU A 68 1.61 7.86 34.03
C GLU A 68 2.21 8.96 34.93
N MET A 69 3.49 9.26 34.78
CA MET A 69 4.17 10.31 35.56
C MET A 69 3.69 11.72 35.23
N ILE A 70 3.39 11.99 33.94
CA ILE A 70 2.97 13.34 33.51
C ILE A 70 1.46 13.54 33.52
N THR A 71 0.68 12.52 33.87
CA THR A 71 -0.77 12.61 34.02
C THR A 71 -1.08 13.42 35.28
N PRO A 72 -1.93 14.49 35.19
CA PRO A 72 -2.32 15.25 36.36
C PRO A 72 -2.97 14.38 37.44
N SER A 73 -2.69 14.66 38.70
CA SER A 73 -3.21 13.88 39.84
C SER A 73 -4.73 13.88 39.93
N GLU A 74 -5.38 14.98 39.51
CA GLU A 74 -6.84 15.12 39.47
C GLU A 74 -7.47 14.38 38.28
N SER A 75 -6.67 13.91 37.32
CA SER A 75 -7.17 13.26 36.13
C SER A 75 -7.48 11.78 36.37
N ASN A 76 -8.65 11.35 35.94
CA ASN A 76 -9.01 9.93 35.91
C ASN A 76 -8.43 9.18 34.70
N PHE A 77 -7.60 9.85 33.89
CA PHE A 77 -7.01 9.25 32.69
C PHE A 77 -6.01 8.15 33.07
N LYS A 78 -6.23 6.98 32.51
CA LYS A 78 -5.33 5.83 32.66
C LYS A 78 -5.20 5.11 31.33
N LEU A 79 -3.97 4.81 30.94
CA LEU A 79 -3.72 3.97 29.77
C LEU A 79 -4.21 2.53 30.03
N PHE A 80 -4.99 2.02 29.11
CA PHE A 80 -5.36 0.61 29.08
C PHE A 80 -4.15 -0.29 28.80
N PHE A 81 -4.22 -1.55 29.21
CA PHE A 81 -3.10 -2.47 29.06
C PHE A 81 -2.60 -2.60 27.61
N TYR A 82 -3.51 -2.71 26.63
CA TYR A 82 -3.15 -2.79 25.22
C TYR A 82 -2.50 -1.48 24.70
N GLN A 83 -2.90 -0.33 25.22
CA GLN A 83 -2.29 0.97 24.87
C GLN A 83 -0.85 1.05 25.37
N LYS A 84 -0.56 0.50 26.56
CA LYS A 84 0.80 0.39 27.09
C LYS A 84 1.67 -0.50 26.19
N ILE A 85 1.15 -1.65 25.74
CA ILE A 85 1.85 -2.52 24.77
C ILE A 85 2.18 -1.74 23.49
N PHE A 86 1.19 -1.03 22.93
CA PHE A 86 1.35 -0.24 21.71
C PHE A 86 2.48 0.80 21.86
N LEU A 87 2.45 1.62 22.91
CA LEU A 87 3.46 2.64 23.15
C LEU A 87 4.86 2.06 23.27
N ARG A 88 5.01 0.94 24.00
CA ARG A 88 6.29 0.24 24.10
C ARG A 88 6.77 -0.30 22.75
N ALA A 89 5.87 -0.84 21.94
CA ALA A 89 6.19 -1.32 20.60
C ALA A 89 6.67 -0.19 19.68
N CYS A 90 6.03 0.98 19.70
CA CYS A 90 6.43 2.14 18.90
C CYS A 90 7.88 2.58 19.10
N LEU A 91 8.43 2.43 20.33
CA LEU A 91 9.80 2.85 20.63
C LEU A 91 10.82 1.73 20.42
N ARG A 92 10.40 0.45 20.48
CA ARG A 92 11.30 -0.72 20.46
C ARG A 92 11.54 -1.32 19.09
N TYR A 93 10.50 -1.30 18.21
CA TYR A 93 10.53 -2.03 16.97
C TYR A 93 10.71 -1.10 15.78
N ARG A 94 11.42 -1.60 14.77
CA ARG A 94 11.53 -0.91 13.48
C ARG A 94 10.23 -0.97 12.70
N TYR A 95 9.56 -2.12 12.75
CA TYR A 95 8.29 -2.33 12.09
C TYR A 95 7.22 -2.68 13.11
N HIS A 96 6.09 -2.02 13.04
CA HIS A 96 4.96 -2.28 13.90
C HIS A 96 3.69 -2.33 13.06
N TYR A 97 2.94 -3.42 13.15
CA TYR A 97 1.67 -3.59 12.46
C TYR A 97 0.57 -3.95 13.46
N CYS A 98 -0.52 -3.19 13.45
CA CYS A 98 -1.67 -3.46 14.31
C CYS A 98 -2.96 -3.54 13.50
N THR A 99 -3.62 -4.69 13.55
CA THR A 99 -5.00 -4.86 13.08
C THR A 99 -5.95 -4.71 14.27
N ALA A 100 -6.70 -3.62 14.32
CA ALA A 100 -7.54 -3.29 15.46
C ALA A 100 -8.99 -2.95 15.04
N PRO A 101 -10.00 -3.33 15.85
CA PRO A 101 -11.40 -3.09 15.55
C PRO A 101 -11.79 -1.61 15.68
N ARG A 102 -13.03 -1.28 15.36
CA ARG A 102 -13.61 0.02 15.73
C ARG A 102 -13.62 0.23 17.24
N ALA A 103 -13.62 1.49 17.67
CA ALA A 103 -13.58 1.91 19.08
C ALA A 103 -12.29 1.51 19.85
N PHE A 104 -11.21 1.13 19.16
CA PHE A 104 -9.93 0.76 19.78
C PHE A 104 -9.07 1.99 20.16
N SER A 105 -9.51 3.21 19.89
CA SER A 105 -8.71 4.44 20.06
C SER A 105 -7.41 4.46 19.22
N LYS A 106 -7.42 3.85 18.02
CA LYS A 106 -6.25 3.72 17.13
C LYS A 106 -5.50 5.03 16.93
N THR A 107 -6.18 6.05 16.43
CA THR A 107 -5.58 7.32 16.07
C THR A 107 -5.03 8.07 17.29
N PHE A 108 -5.75 8.02 18.41
CA PHE A 108 -5.29 8.62 19.69
C PHE A 108 -3.94 8.04 20.12
N ILE A 109 -3.86 6.71 20.25
CA ILE A 109 -2.64 6.06 20.75
C ILE A 109 -1.49 6.14 19.75
N SER A 110 -1.80 6.18 18.44
CA SER A 110 -0.81 6.35 17.38
C SER A 110 -0.16 7.72 17.43
N ILE A 111 -0.96 8.77 17.56
CA ILE A 111 -0.45 10.15 17.69
C ILE A 111 0.36 10.29 18.99
N LEU A 112 -0.15 9.79 20.12
CA LEU A 112 0.59 9.81 21.38
C LEU A 112 1.94 9.09 21.24
N GLY A 113 1.99 7.93 20.61
CA GLY A 113 3.23 7.21 20.34
C GLY A 113 4.24 8.01 19.51
N MET A 114 3.77 8.75 18.48
CA MET A 114 4.63 9.63 17.68
C MET A 114 5.13 10.84 18.45
N LEU A 115 4.29 11.44 19.32
CA LEU A 115 4.71 12.53 20.20
C LEU A 115 5.82 12.07 21.16
N LEU A 116 5.63 10.92 21.81
CA LEU A 116 6.64 10.35 22.71
C LEU A 116 7.95 10.03 21.97
N LYS A 117 7.86 9.55 20.72
CA LYS A 117 9.04 9.33 19.88
C LYS A 117 9.76 10.65 19.57
N CYS A 118 9.04 11.73 19.33
CA CYS A 118 9.64 13.07 19.17
C CYS A 118 10.31 13.56 20.45
N ILE A 119 9.76 13.26 21.62
CA ILE A 119 10.32 13.68 22.92
C ILE A 119 11.57 12.88 23.24
N PHE A 120 11.52 11.54 23.18
CA PHE A 120 12.62 10.67 23.57
C PHE A 120 13.75 10.57 22.55
N GLN A 121 13.51 10.95 21.30
CA GLN A 121 14.50 10.93 20.21
C GLN A 121 14.69 12.34 19.63
N PRO A 122 15.48 13.22 20.26
CA PRO A 122 15.65 14.62 19.86
C PRO A 122 16.07 14.78 18.40
N GLY A 123 15.49 15.76 17.70
CA GLY A 123 15.73 16.01 16.27
C GLY A 123 15.01 15.03 15.34
N SER A 124 14.07 14.23 15.86
CA SER A 124 13.25 13.31 15.05
C SER A 124 12.33 14.07 14.10
N LYS A 125 12.13 13.50 12.92
CA LYS A 125 11.12 13.94 11.97
C LYS A 125 10.10 12.82 11.80
N CYS A 126 9.00 12.93 12.54
CA CYS A 126 7.91 11.96 12.53
C CYS A 126 6.74 12.48 11.70
N PHE A 127 5.99 11.57 11.10
CA PHE A 127 4.76 11.93 10.41
C PHE A 127 3.68 10.86 10.56
N ILE A 128 2.44 11.27 10.35
CA ILE A 128 1.31 10.39 10.12
C ILE A 128 0.81 10.57 8.69
N CYS A 129 0.59 9.46 8.00
CA CYS A 129 0.02 9.43 6.66
C CYS A 129 -1.36 8.76 6.74
N ALA A 130 -2.36 9.42 6.14
CA ALA A 130 -3.70 8.86 6.02
C ALA A 130 -4.26 9.08 4.60
N PRO A 131 -5.33 8.35 4.18
CA PRO A 131 -5.78 8.32 2.79
C PRO A 131 -6.20 9.68 2.22
N LYS A 132 -6.78 10.56 3.06
CA LYS A 132 -7.25 11.90 2.65
C LYS A 132 -6.64 12.96 3.56
N LYS A 133 -5.92 13.92 2.97
CA LYS A 133 -5.15 14.94 3.68
C LYS A 133 -6.00 15.82 4.61
N GLU A 134 -7.11 16.38 4.10
CA GLU A 134 -7.99 17.26 4.87
C GLU A 134 -8.66 16.54 6.04
N GLN A 135 -9.23 15.37 5.80
CA GLN A 135 -9.84 14.55 6.84
C GLN A 135 -8.82 14.14 7.89
N SER A 136 -7.59 13.81 7.46
CA SER A 136 -6.50 13.41 8.35
C SER A 136 -6.03 14.56 9.22
N ALA A 137 -5.89 15.77 8.65
CA ALA A 137 -5.51 16.96 9.41
C ALA A 137 -6.56 17.30 10.47
N LYS A 138 -7.85 17.24 10.11
CA LYS A 138 -8.95 17.47 11.05
C LYS A 138 -8.93 16.47 12.21
N ILE A 139 -8.88 15.16 11.90
CA ILE A 139 -8.85 14.11 12.93
C ILE A 139 -7.59 14.22 13.79
N ALA A 140 -6.43 14.48 13.18
CA ALA A 140 -5.19 14.65 13.93
C ALA A 140 -5.26 15.84 14.88
N LYS A 141 -5.82 16.97 14.44
CA LYS A 141 -6.04 18.15 15.29
C LYS A 141 -6.94 17.83 16.49
N GLU A 142 -8.11 17.22 16.25
CA GLU A 142 -9.03 16.82 17.31
C GLU A 142 -8.37 15.91 18.34
N LYS A 143 -7.56 14.94 17.87
CA LYS A 143 -6.85 14.02 18.77
C LYS A 143 -5.66 14.66 19.48
N LEU A 144 -4.99 15.62 18.88
CA LEU A 144 -3.94 16.40 19.54
C LEU A 144 -4.52 17.27 20.65
N ASP A 145 -5.65 17.94 20.40
CA ASP A 145 -6.33 18.73 21.41
C ASP A 145 -6.74 17.83 22.59
N GLU A 146 -7.36 16.67 22.33
CA GLU A 146 -7.71 15.67 23.36
C GLU A 146 -6.48 15.21 24.17
N ILE A 147 -5.36 14.89 23.50
CA ILE A 147 -4.11 14.46 24.17
C ILE A 147 -3.55 15.58 25.04
N PHE A 148 -3.53 16.81 24.56
CA PHE A 148 -2.98 17.93 25.31
C PHE A 148 -3.88 18.40 26.47
N ASP A 149 -5.18 18.14 26.40
CA ASP A 149 -6.09 18.39 27.53
C ASP A 149 -5.91 17.31 28.60
N LEU A 150 -5.69 16.06 28.24
CA LEU A 150 -5.40 14.96 29.17
C LEU A 150 -3.99 15.02 29.75
N LEU A 151 -3.01 15.50 28.98
CA LEU A 151 -1.59 15.51 29.29
C LEU A 151 -0.98 16.92 29.03
N PRO A 152 -1.34 17.94 29.78
CA PRO A 152 -0.97 19.34 29.49
C PRO A 152 0.54 19.60 29.52
N LEU A 153 1.31 18.79 30.26
CA LEU A 153 2.77 18.91 30.29
C LEU A 153 3.43 18.63 28.92
N LEU A 154 2.77 17.89 28.03
CA LEU A 154 3.28 17.69 26.67
C LEU A 154 3.29 18.98 25.84
N LYS A 155 2.40 19.96 26.13
CA LYS A 155 2.44 21.27 25.46
C LYS A 155 3.74 22.03 25.74
N LYS A 156 4.33 21.84 26.92
CA LYS A 156 5.60 22.49 27.33
C LYS A 156 6.78 22.03 26.51
N GLU A 157 6.70 20.86 25.89
CA GLU A 157 7.72 20.35 24.97
C GLU A 157 7.68 21.07 23.61
N LEU A 158 6.60 21.77 23.27
CA LEU A 158 6.43 22.49 22.01
C LEU A 158 7.02 23.90 22.08
N VAL A 159 7.52 24.38 20.95
CA VAL A 159 7.94 25.78 20.78
C VAL A 159 6.73 26.68 20.87
N GLY A 160 6.72 27.60 21.86
CA GLY A 160 5.59 28.50 22.13
C GLY A 160 4.33 27.81 22.67
N GLU A 161 4.45 26.56 23.14
CA GLU A 161 3.38 25.75 23.76
C GLU A 161 2.12 25.61 22.88
N ARG A 162 2.30 25.65 21.57
CA ARG A 162 1.25 25.57 20.56
C ARG A 162 1.71 24.82 19.32
N PHE A 163 0.78 24.39 18.50
CA PHE A 163 1.07 23.81 17.21
C PHE A 163 0.32 24.52 16.08
N ASN A 164 0.82 24.41 14.87
CA ASN A 164 0.24 25.00 13.68
C ASN A 164 -0.70 24.00 13.00
N ALA A 165 -1.95 24.38 12.81
CA ALA A 165 -2.94 23.57 12.11
C ALA A 165 -3.78 24.44 11.16
N GLY A 166 -4.05 23.92 9.98
CA GLY A 166 -4.95 24.48 8.97
C GLY A 166 -6.02 23.46 8.58
N SER A 167 -6.73 23.76 7.51
CA SER A 167 -7.74 22.85 6.96
C SER A 167 -7.14 21.53 6.47
N ASP A 168 -5.88 21.55 6.00
CA ASP A 168 -5.22 20.45 5.32
C ASP A 168 -3.83 20.11 5.86
N TYR A 169 -3.40 20.75 6.94
CA TYR A 169 -2.10 20.48 7.55
C TYR A 169 -2.12 20.57 9.08
N VAL A 170 -1.23 19.80 9.70
CA VAL A 170 -0.87 19.89 11.12
C VAL A 170 0.63 19.76 11.23
N LYS A 171 1.26 20.65 12.01
CA LYS A 171 2.70 20.62 12.25
C LYS A 171 3.02 21.03 13.67
N LEU A 172 3.75 20.17 14.38
CA LEU A 172 4.30 20.41 15.70
C LEU A 172 5.80 20.59 15.60
N THR A 173 6.33 21.59 16.29
CA THR A 173 7.78 21.79 16.43
C THR A 173 8.14 21.70 17.91
N PHE A 174 9.04 20.77 18.23
CA PHE A 174 9.48 20.52 19.61
C PHE A 174 10.71 21.34 19.95
N ARG A 175 10.87 21.70 21.23
CA ARG A 175 12.05 22.44 21.74
C ARG A 175 13.37 21.68 21.53
N ASN A 176 13.32 20.35 21.47
CA ASN A 176 14.48 19.46 21.20
C ASN A 176 14.84 19.35 19.70
N GLY A 177 14.17 20.12 18.82
CA GLY A 177 14.38 20.13 17.38
C GLY A 177 13.61 19.05 16.61
N SER A 178 12.78 18.25 17.28
CA SER A 178 11.92 17.27 16.62
C SER A 178 10.74 17.95 15.93
N ILE A 179 10.20 17.29 14.91
CA ILE A 179 9.03 17.74 14.15
C ILE A 179 8.07 16.55 14.00
N PHE A 180 6.78 16.82 14.20
CA PHE A 180 5.70 15.92 13.83
C PHE A 180 4.75 16.63 12.87
N ASP A 181 4.41 15.99 11.76
CA ASP A 181 3.47 16.55 10.79
C ASP A 181 2.52 15.49 10.20
N VAL A 182 1.45 15.97 9.57
CA VAL A 182 0.51 15.15 8.80
C VAL A 182 0.90 15.25 7.33
N VAL A 183 1.10 14.10 6.70
CA VAL A 183 1.49 13.97 5.29
C VAL A 183 0.38 13.27 4.52
N ALA A 184 0.03 13.76 3.35
CA ALA A 184 -0.84 13.04 2.43
C ALA A 184 -0.05 12.01 1.61
N ALA A 185 -0.70 10.90 1.27
CA ALA A 185 -0.17 9.94 0.31
C ALA A 185 -0.35 10.49 -1.12
N LEU A 186 0.47 11.45 -1.53
CA LEU A 186 0.42 12.09 -2.85
C LEU A 186 1.82 12.20 -3.44
N ASP A 187 1.93 12.12 -4.77
CA ASP A 187 3.17 12.28 -5.54
C ASP A 187 3.91 13.60 -5.25
N SER A 188 3.18 14.66 -4.91
CA SER A 188 3.74 15.98 -4.56
C SER A 188 4.61 15.97 -3.30
N GLN A 189 4.56 14.92 -2.49
CA GLN A 189 5.36 14.77 -1.26
C GLN A 189 6.75 14.16 -1.50
N ARG A 190 7.09 13.82 -2.74
CA ARG A 190 8.43 13.32 -3.11
C ARG A 190 9.52 14.29 -2.69
N GLY A 191 10.57 13.80 -2.01
CA GLY A 191 11.74 14.58 -1.59
C GLY A 191 11.75 15.03 -0.13
N GLY A 192 10.65 14.90 0.61
CA GLY A 192 10.65 15.11 2.06
C GLY A 192 11.42 14.00 2.79
N ARG A 193 12.39 14.36 3.65
CA ARG A 193 13.13 13.38 4.46
C ARG A 193 12.52 13.27 5.84
N ARG A 194 12.14 12.06 6.26
CA ARG A 194 11.59 11.73 7.56
C ARG A 194 12.36 10.56 8.16
N HIS A 195 12.25 10.38 9.49
CA HIS A 195 12.91 9.29 10.20
C HIS A 195 11.94 8.18 10.55
N PHE A 196 10.70 8.55 10.87
CA PHE A 196 9.66 7.65 11.36
C PHE A 196 8.31 8.04 10.77
N GLY A 197 7.54 7.05 10.36
CA GLY A 197 6.21 7.26 9.81
C GLY A 197 5.18 6.27 10.33
N LEU A 198 3.96 6.76 10.51
CA LEU A 198 2.79 5.96 10.78
C LEU A 198 1.83 6.08 9.60
N VAL A 199 1.44 4.96 9.04
CA VAL A 199 0.39 4.87 8.03
C VAL A 199 -0.89 4.44 8.74
N ASP A 200 -1.83 5.37 8.86
CA ASP A 200 -3.14 5.11 9.44
C ASP A 200 -4.12 4.63 8.37
N GLU A 201 -5.01 3.72 8.74
CA GLU A 201 -5.95 3.02 7.85
C GLU A 201 -5.27 2.51 6.56
N VAL A 202 -4.19 1.76 6.74
CA VAL A 202 -3.36 1.28 5.63
C VAL A 202 -4.14 0.49 4.57
N ARG A 203 -5.28 -0.12 4.92
CA ARG A 203 -6.17 -0.85 3.99
C ARG A 203 -6.80 0.05 2.92
N ASP A 204 -6.91 1.35 3.18
CA ASP A 204 -7.59 2.32 2.31
C ASP A 204 -6.60 3.10 1.43
N HIS A 205 -5.30 2.78 1.52
CA HIS A 205 -4.24 3.37 0.71
C HIS A 205 -3.97 2.58 -0.56
N ASP A 206 -3.52 3.29 -1.59
CA ASP A 206 -2.90 2.70 -2.77
C ASP A 206 -1.50 2.18 -2.42
N GLY A 207 -1.25 0.90 -2.69
CA GLY A 207 0.03 0.25 -2.40
C GLY A 207 1.20 0.81 -3.22
N ASP A 208 0.96 1.29 -4.44
CA ASP A 208 1.98 1.89 -5.29
C ASP A 208 2.46 3.21 -4.70
N ILE A 209 1.52 4.07 -4.29
CA ILE A 209 1.83 5.35 -3.64
C ILE A 209 2.57 5.11 -2.31
N LEU A 210 2.17 4.12 -1.52
CA LEU A 210 2.88 3.80 -0.29
C LEU A 210 4.32 3.36 -0.56
N ASN A 211 4.54 2.47 -1.52
CA ASN A 211 5.88 1.93 -1.82
C ASN A 211 6.78 2.94 -2.55
N GLU A 212 6.22 3.74 -3.47
CA GLU A 212 7.02 4.65 -4.29
C GLU A 212 7.22 6.04 -3.69
N VAL A 213 6.32 6.47 -2.81
CA VAL A 213 6.33 7.82 -2.23
C VAL A 213 6.53 7.80 -0.73
N VAL A 214 5.63 7.14 0.03
CA VAL A 214 5.58 7.27 1.49
C VAL A 214 6.73 6.53 2.16
N ILE A 215 6.98 5.28 1.81
CA ILE A 215 8.08 4.48 2.39
C ILE A 215 9.45 5.10 2.11
N PRO A 216 9.77 5.58 0.89
CA PRO A 216 11.02 6.26 0.63
C PRO A 216 11.26 7.55 1.42
N LEU A 217 10.22 8.22 1.94
CA LEU A 217 10.42 9.36 2.84
C LEU A 217 11.22 8.97 4.10
N MET A 218 11.12 7.71 4.54
CA MET A 218 11.71 7.18 5.78
C MET A 218 13.08 6.54 5.58
N ASN A 219 13.77 6.76 4.47
CA ASN A 219 15.03 6.09 4.17
C ASN A 219 16.28 6.71 4.84
N VAL A 220 16.10 7.70 5.71
CA VAL A 220 17.20 8.44 6.34
C VAL A 220 17.29 8.10 7.82
N ASN A 221 18.51 7.77 8.28
CA ASN A 221 18.76 7.56 9.69
C ASN A 221 18.78 8.90 10.44
N ARG A 222 18.18 8.90 11.65
CA ARG A 222 18.31 10.03 12.56
C ARG A 222 19.75 10.16 13.04
N ARG A 223 20.25 11.38 13.10
CA ARG A 223 21.56 11.68 13.69
C ARG A 223 21.37 12.41 15.02
N THR A 224 22.23 12.10 15.98
CA THR A 224 22.35 12.83 17.24
C THR A 224 22.92 14.23 17.01
N ARG A 225 22.92 15.10 18.01
CA ARG A 225 23.57 16.42 17.93
C ARG A 225 25.05 16.35 17.55
N SER A 226 25.75 15.27 17.94
CA SER A 226 27.14 15.03 17.53
C SER A 226 27.31 14.55 16.08
N GLY A 227 26.22 14.43 15.31
CA GLY A 227 26.25 13.95 13.93
C GLY A 227 26.30 12.43 13.77
N LEU A 228 26.43 11.68 14.88
CA LEU A 228 26.52 10.23 14.87
C LEU A 228 25.13 9.56 14.77
N VAL A 229 25.10 8.37 14.21
CA VAL A 229 23.91 7.51 14.18
C VAL A 229 23.95 6.59 15.41
N ASN A 230 22.87 6.57 16.20
CA ASN A 230 22.78 5.69 17.37
C ASN A 230 22.34 4.28 16.91
N SER A 231 23.24 3.30 16.96
CA SER A 231 22.97 1.92 16.53
C SER A 231 21.94 1.17 17.39
N LYS A 232 21.62 1.68 18.58
CA LYS A 232 20.62 1.09 19.49
C LYS A 232 19.19 1.54 19.17
N GLU A 233 19.01 2.54 18.33
CA GLU A 233 17.69 3.01 17.91
C GLU A 233 17.16 2.21 16.72
N PRO A 234 15.86 1.92 16.68
CA PRO A 234 15.22 1.42 15.47
C PRO A 234 15.10 2.55 14.44
N HIS A 235 16.05 2.61 13.49
CA HIS A 235 16.04 3.59 12.41
C HIS A 235 15.01 3.23 11.32
N GLN A 236 14.57 4.24 10.58
CA GLN A 236 13.63 4.07 9.46
C GLN A 236 12.36 3.31 9.88
N ALA A 237 11.85 3.64 11.07
CA ALA A 237 10.75 2.88 11.62
C ALA A 237 9.43 3.18 10.91
N GLN A 238 8.69 2.11 10.62
CA GLN A 238 7.44 2.12 9.88
C GLN A 238 6.35 1.47 10.74
N PHE A 239 5.29 2.22 10.97
CA PHE A 239 4.15 1.76 11.75
C PHE A 239 2.91 1.73 10.87
N TYR A 240 2.15 0.65 10.97
CA TYR A 240 0.95 0.41 10.20
C TYR A 240 -0.22 0.14 11.13
N MET A 241 -1.27 0.92 10.99
CA MET A 241 -2.49 0.80 11.79
C MET A 241 -3.70 0.68 10.88
N THR A 242 -4.56 -0.30 11.11
CA THR A 242 -5.77 -0.47 10.30
C THR A 242 -6.81 -1.33 11.00
N SER A 243 -8.05 -1.26 10.56
CA SER A 243 -9.00 -2.37 10.74
C SER A 243 -8.72 -3.46 9.71
N ALA A 244 -9.19 -4.68 9.94
CA ALA A 244 -9.05 -5.74 8.95
C ALA A 244 -9.75 -5.36 7.63
N GLY A 245 -9.21 -5.80 6.55
CA GLY A 245 -9.68 -5.56 5.19
C GLY A 245 -9.83 -6.85 4.39
N GLN A 246 -9.54 -6.74 3.12
CA GLN A 246 -9.56 -7.88 2.21
C GLN A 246 -8.15 -8.49 2.06
N LYS A 247 -8.06 -9.81 1.90
CA LYS A 247 -6.80 -10.54 1.73
C LYS A 247 -6.06 -10.21 0.43
N ASN A 248 -6.74 -9.61 -0.53
CA ASN A 248 -6.18 -9.14 -1.78
C ASN A 248 -5.60 -7.71 -1.69
N SER A 249 -5.66 -7.06 -0.53
CA SER A 249 -5.16 -5.69 -0.36
C SER A 249 -3.65 -5.64 -0.06
N TYR A 250 -3.03 -4.52 -0.42
CA TYR A 250 -1.65 -4.20 0.00
C TYR A 250 -1.45 -4.35 1.51
N ALA A 251 -2.44 -3.90 2.29
CA ALA A 251 -2.39 -3.98 3.74
C ALA A 251 -2.24 -5.42 4.25
N TYR A 252 -2.95 -6.39 3.64
CA TYR A 252 -2.79 -7.80 3.99
C TYR A 252 -1.44 -8.37 3.56
N GLN A 253 -0.96 -7.99 2.39
CA GLN A 253 0.36 -8.43 1.92
C GLN A 253 1.46 -7.91 2.84
N LYS A 254 1.37 -6.63 3.26
CA LYS A 254 2.30 -6.03 4.23
C LYS A 254 2.21 -6.72 5.60
N LEU A 255 1.02 -7.10 6.04
CA LEU A 255 0.83 -7.89 7.26
C LEU A 255 1.59 -9.22 7.18
N ILE A 256 1.42 -10.00 6.11
CA ILE A 256 2.10 -11.29 5.92
C ILE A 256 3.62 -11.10 5.81
N GLU A 257 4.08 -10.07 5.09
CA GLU A 257 5.51 -9.73 5.00
C GLU A 257 6.11 -9.50 6.40
N LEU A 258 5.43 -8.71 7.24
CA LEU A 258 5.93 -8.36 8.57
C LEU A 258 5.82 -9.52 9.57
N ILE A 259 4.80 -10.38 9.48
CA ILE A 259 4.74 -11.65 10.25
C ILE A 259 5.94 -12.52 9.88
N THR A 260 6.21 -12.65 8.59
CA THR A 260 7.35 -13.45 8.11
C THR A 260 8.66 -12.88 8.63
N LEU A 261 8.82 -11.54 8.59
CA LEU A 261 9.99 -10.87 9.11
C LEU A 261 10.16 -11.07 10.63
N GLU A 262 9.07 -11.00 11.41
CA GLU A 262 9.09 -11.24 12.87
C GLU A 262 9.55 -12.65 13.21
N ILE A 263 9.14 -13.65 12.43
CA ILE A 263 9.54 -15.05 12.60
C ILE A 263 11.02 -15.25 12.25
N ILE A 264 11.48 -14.69 11.10
CA ILE A 264 12.85 -14.91 10.60
C ILE A 264 13.87 -14.07 11.39
N THR A 265 13.51 -12.82 11.72
CA THR A 265 14.38 -11.87 12.42
C THR A 265 13.69 -11.35 13.66
N PRO A 266 13.77 -12.07 14.79
CA PRO A 266 13.17 -11.63 16.05
C PRO A 266 13.58 -10.22 16.43
N ARG A 267 12.67 -9.42 16.99
CA ARG A 267 12.84 -8.02 17.39
C ARG A 267 12.93 -7.00 16.27
N SER A 268 12.83 -7.38 14.99
CA SER A 268 12.76 -6.41 13.89
C SER A 268 11.35 -5.87 13.68
N ALA A 269 10.34 -6.72 13.85
CA ALA A 269 8.93 -6.40 13.70
C ALA A 269 8.15 -6.80 14.97
N PHE A 270 7.00 -6.13 15.16
CA PHE A 270 5.98 -6.48 16.13
C PHE A 270 4.61 -6.42 15.45
N VAL A 271 4.02 -7.57 15.26
CA VAL A 271 2.72 -7.72 14.59
C VAL A 271 1.71 -8.24 15.59
N TRP A 272 0.59 -7.55 15.70
CA TRP A 272 -0.48 -7.95 16.60
C TRP A 272 -1.85 -7.48 16.12
N GLY A 273 -2.89 -8.01 16.73
CA GLY A 273 -4.25 -7.61 16.47
C GLY A 273 -5.19 -8.06 17.59
N CYS A 274 -6.39 -7.52 17.55
CA CYS A 274 -7.44 -7.92 18.48
C CYS A 274 -8.82 -7.75 17.84
N ASP A 275 -9.83 -8.29 18.50
CA ASP A 275 -11.23 -8.13 18.13
C ASP A 275 -11.97 -7.17 19.09
N TYR A 276 -13.26 -6.96 18.81
CA TYR A 276 -14.14 -6.04 19.55
C TYR A 276 -14.26 -6.34 21.05
N ARG A 277 -13.88 -7.55 21.51
CA ARG A 277 -13.93 -7.91 22.95
C ARG A 277 -12.96 -7.08 23.77
N VAL A 278 -11.83 -6.66 23.17
CA VAL A 278 -10.87 -5.80 23.86
C VAL A 278 -11.43 -4.42 24.16
N PRO A 279 -11.87 -3.59 23.18
CA PRO A 279 -12.47 -2.30 23.51
C PRO A 279 -13.76 -2.42 24.33
N MET A 280 -14.52 -3.51 24.17
CA MET A 280 -15.70 -3.76 24.99
C MET A 280 -15.34 -4.02 26.46
N HIS A 281 -14.26 -4.78 26.73
CA HIS A 281 -13.78 -5.05 28.09
C HIS A 281 -13.39 -3.75 28.82
N PHE A 282 -12.83 -2.78 28.11
CA PHE A 282 -12.43 -1.50 28.66
C PHE A 282 -13.53 -0.42 28.59
N GLY A 283 -14.76 -0.79 28.26
CA GLY A 283 -15.90 0.14 28.23
C GLY A 283 -15.88 1.15 27.08
N LEU A 284 -15.02 0.97 26.06
CA LEU A 284 -14.94 1.86 24.89
C LEU A 284 -15.98 1.50 23.82
N LEU A 285 -16.50 0.29 23.84
CA LEU A 285 -17.49 -0.21 22.89
C LEU A 285 -18.70 -0.77 23.67
N ASP A 286 -19.89 -0.26 23.37
CA ASP A 286 -21.12 -0.71 24.00
C ASP A 286 -21.56 -2.07 23.41
N LYS A 287 -21.92 -2.99 24.30
CA LYS A 287 -22.47 -4.30 23.96
C LYS A 287 -23.82 -4.22 23.25
N ASN A 288 -24.67 -3.26 23.62
CA ASN A 288 -25.99 -3.08 23.01
C ASN A 288 -25.87 -2.56 21.59
N PHE A 289 -24.95 -1.62 21.34
CA PHE A 289 -24.63 -1.15 20.00
C PHE A 289 -24.25 -2.29 19.03
N LEU A 290 -23.47 -3.27 19.51
CA LEU A 290 -23.13 -4.45 18.68
C LEU A 290 -24.34 -5.33 18.37
N LYS A 291 -25.31 -5.45 19.29
CA LYS A 291 -26.56 -6.15 19.04
C LYS A 291 -27.41 -5.44 17.99
N GLU A 292 -27.51 -4.11 18.10
CA GLU A 292 -28.24 -3.27 17.14
C GLU A 292 -27.67 -3.39 15.74
N ILE A 293 -26.33 -3.35 15.59
CA ILE A 293 -25.68 -3.57 14.30
C ILE A 293 -26.06 -4.93 13.71
N LYS A 294 -26.03 -6.00 14.52
CA LYS A 294 -26.37 -7.35 14.06
C LYS A 294 -27.85 -7.52 13.68
N MET A 295 -28.71 -6.70 14.26
CA MET A 295 -30.15 -6.70 13.97
C MET A 295 -30.53 -5.76 12.82
N SER A 296 -29.61 -4.94 12.34
CA SER A 296 -29.84 -4.02 11.24
C SER A 296 -30.12 -4.74 9.92
N ALA A 297 -31.08 -4.23 9.15
CA ALA A 297 -31.37 -4.74 7.79
C ALA A 297 -30.17 -4.58 6.81
N THR A 298 -29.20 -3.72 7.14
CA THR A 298 -27.98 -3.50 6.36
C THR A 298 -26.79 -4.32 6.87
N TYR A 299 -27.03 -5.24 7.84
CA TYR A 299 -25.99 -6.09 8.40
C TYR A 299 -25.39 -7.02 7.34
N LYS A 300 -24.05 -7.08 7.32
CA LYS A 300 -23.28 -8.03 6.51
C LYS A 300 -22.24 -8.69 7.40
N ASP A 301 -22.24 -10.03 7.46
CA ASP A 301 -21.30 -10.83 8.24
C ASP A 301 -19.84 -10.47 7.92
N ASP A 302 -19.53 -10.29 6.67
CA ASP A 302 -18.20 -9.96 6.15
C ASP A 302 -17.71 -8.59 6.65
N THR A 303 -18.61 -7.58 6.64
CA THR A 303 -18.30 -6.25 7.17
C THR A 303 -18.09 -6.30 8.68
N PHE A 304 -18.93 -7.05 9.40
CA PHE A 304 -18.76 -7.24 10.84
C PHE A 304 -17.46 -7.97 11.18
N ALA A 305 -17.11 -8.99 10.40
CA ALA A 305 -15.85 -9.71 10.54
C ALA A 305 -14.64 -8.78 10.39
N ARG A 306 -14.62 -7.91 9.38
CA ARG A 306 -13.53 -6.95 9.17
C ARG A 306 -13.48 -5.84 10.21
N GLU A 307 -14.61 -5.19 10.47
CA GLU A 307 -14.63 -3.96 11.28
C GLU A 307 -14.56 -4.23 12.78
N TYR A 308 -15.07 -5.39 13.24
CA TYR A 308 -15.19 -5.70 14.66
C TYR A 308 -14.41 -6.95 15.08
N MET A 309 -14.33 -7.99 14.23
CA MET A 309 -13.65 -9.23 14.63
C MET A 309 -12.17 -9.27 14.26
N GLY A 310 -11.66 -8.27 13.51
CA GLY A 310 -10.27 -8.25 13.06
C GLY A 310 -9.92 -9.37 12.06
N ILE A 311 -10.94 -9.95 11.41
CA ILE A 311 -10.79 -11.07 10.47
C ILE A 311 -10.61 -10.50 9.06
N TRP A 312 -9.49 -10.84 8.44
CA TRP A 312 -9.25 -10.55 7.04
C TRP A 312 -10.05 -11.51 6.17
N THR A 313 -10.92 -10.95 5.34
CA THR A 313 -11.81 -11.74 4.48
C THR A 313 -11.20 -11.94 3.10
N GLY A 314 -11.63 -12.95 2.36
CA GLY A 314 -11.33 -13.13 0.93
C GLY A 314 -11.84 -11.94 0.12
N GLY A 315 -11.67 -11.90 -1.19
CA GLY A 315 -12.26 -10.85 -2.02
C GLY A 315 -13.72 -10.63 -1.61
N GLY A 316 -14.10 -9.37 -1.37
CA GLY A 316 -15.37 -9.04 -0.71
C GLY A 316 -16.57 -9.76 -1.30
N SER A 317 -17.59 -10.00 -0.52
CA SER A 317 -18.88 -10.60 -0.97
C SER A 317 -19.48 -9.89 -2.19
N ASP A 318 -19.05 -8.68 -2.45
CA ASP A 318 -19.48 -7.85 -3.58
C ASP A 318 -18.51 -7.94 -4.78
N SER A 319 -17.32 -8.58 -4.63
CA SER A 319 -16.38 -8.73 -5.74
C SER A 319 -16.92 -9.74 -6.76
N TRP A 320 -16.97 -9.34 -8.02
CA TRP A 320 -17.35 -10.26 -9.09
C TRP A 320 -16.28 -11.32 -9.35
N PHE A 321 -15.01 -10.95 -9.21
CA PHE A 321 -13.90 -11.89 -9.32
C PHE A 321 -13.50 -12.41 -7.94
N ASP A 322 -13.84 -13.67 -7.66
CA ASP A 322 -13.46 -14.35 -6.42
C ASP A 322 -11.94 -14.57 -6.37
N TYR A 323 -11.26 -13.82 -5.52
CA TYR A 323 -9.81 -13.84 -5.39
C TYR A 323 -9.26 -15.22 -5.00
N ASP A 324 -9.89 -15.89 -4.04
CA ASP A 324 -9.46 -17.21 -3.57
C ASP A 324 -9.63 -18.29 -4.65
N ARG A 325 -10.66 -18.16 -5.49
CA ARG A 325 -10.84 -19.03 -6.66
C ARG A 325 -9.83 -18.74 -7.77
N MET A 326 -9.46 -17.48 -8.00
CA MET A 326 -8.49 -17.12 -9.05
C MET A 326 -7.06 -17.56 -8.72
N ILE A 327 -6.69 -17.56 -7.44
CA ILE A 327 -5.32 -17.84 -6.99
C ILE A 327 -4.79 -19.20 -7.47
N LYS A 328 -5.66 -20.21 -7.63
CA LYS A 328 -5.29 -21.54 -8.11
C LYS A 328 -4.76 -21.56 -9.57
N TYR A 329 -5.00 -20.51 -10.32
CA TYR A 329 -4.51 -20.35 -11.69
C TYR A 329 -3.15 -19.63 -11.76
N ARG A 330 -2.56 -19.20 -10.64
CA ARG A 330 -1.23 -18.61 -10.55
C ARG A 330 -0.15 -19.71 -10.56
N ARG A 331 0.15 -20.25 -11.75
CA ARG A 331 1.00 -21.44 -11.92
C ARG A 331 2.32 -21.19 -12.64
N LEU A 332 2.46 -20.06 -13.33
CA LEU A 332 3.64 -19.78 -14.13
C LEU A 332 4.78 -19.26 -13.23
N VAL A 333 5.90 -19.96 -13.24
CA VAL A 333 7.08 -19.65 -12.40
C VAL A 333 8.01 -18.66 -13.05
N ASN A 334 8.14 -18.70 -14.37
CA ASN A 334 9.10 -17.89 -15.12
C ASN A 334 8.35 -16.87 -15.98
N PRO A 335 8.56 -15.57 -15.76
CA PRO A 335 8.13 -14.56 -16.71
C PRO A 335 8.98 -14.64 -17.97
N GLU A 336 8.39 -14.26 -19.10
CA GLU A 336 9.11 -14.17 -20.38
C GLU A 336 9.40 -12.71 -20.71
N SER A 337 10.60 -12.42 -21.23
CA SER A 337 11.04 -11.09 -21.66
C SER A 337 11.18 -10.94 -23.17
N HIS A 338 11.11 -12.04 -23.88
CA HIS A 338 11.22 -12.13 -25.34
C HIS A 338 10.51 -13.39 -25.83
N GLN A 339 10.34 -13.49 -27.14
CA GLN A 339 9.71 -14.63 -27.79
C GLN A 339 10.43 -15.93 -27.42
N ASN A 340 9.64 -16.92 -26.98
CA ASN A 340 10.10 -18.28 -26.67
C ASN A 340 9.09 -19.29 -27.24
N ILE A 341 9.13 -19.50 -28.55
CA ILE A 341 8.27 -20.42 -29.31
C ILE A 341 9.21 -21.38 -30.08
N ARG A 342 8.88 -22.65 -30.09
CA ARG A 342 9.59 -23.65 -30.90
C ARG A 342 9.16 -23.54 -32.37
N GLU A 343 10.08 -23.75 -33.26
CA GLU A 343 9.80 -23.79 -34.70
C GLU A 343 8.73 -24.85 -35.02
N GLY A 344 7.71 -24.45 -35.80
CA GLY A 344 6.58 -25.32 -36.14
C GLY A 344 5.43 -25.34 -35.13
N ASP A 345 5.52 -24.64 -33.99
CA ASP A 345 4.45 -24.54 -33.02
C ASP A 345 3.43 -23.45 -33.47
N GLU A 346 2.13 -23.78 -33.38
CA GLU A 346 1.03 -22.82 -33.66
C GLU A 346 0.85 -21.76 -32.55
N THR A 347 1.66 -21.82 -31.49
CA THR A 347 1.68 -20.85 -30.40
C THR A 347 2.04 -19.46 -30.92
N PHE A 348 1.43 -18.44 -30.38
CA PHE A 348 1.71 -17.05 -30.73
C PHE A 348 1.63 -16.11 -29.51
N TYR A 349 2.24 -14.93 -29.64
CA TYR A 349 2.09 -13.85 -28.67
C TYR A 349 1.05 -12.85 -29.13
N LEU A 350 0.37 -12.25 -28.13
CA LEU A 350 -0.51 -11.09 -28.31
C LEU A 350 -0.18 -10.11 -27.20
N LEU A 351 -0.01 -8.84 -27.57
CA LEU A 351 0.15 -7.75 -26.61
C LEU A 351 -1.15 -6.98 -26.53
N SER A 352 -1.52 -6.52 -25.33
CA SER A 352 -2.66 -5.63 -25.16
C SER A 352 -2.26 -4.41 -24.34
N VAL A 353 -2.70 -3.24 -24.76
CA VAL A 353 -2.24 -1.95 -24.23
C VAL A 353 -3.43 -1.10 -23.83
N ASP A 354 -3.46 -0.69 -22.57
CA ASP A 354 -4.28 0.41 -22.08
C ASP A 354 -3.42 1.67 -22.01
N VAL A 355 -3.82 2.74 -22.71
CA VAL A 355 -2.99 3.95 -22.91
C VAL A 355 -3.43 5.06 -21.99
N ALA A 356 -2.48 5.60 -21.21
CA ALA A 356 -2.70 6.74 -20.34
C ALA A 356 -1.63 7.85 -20.52
N ARG A 357 -1.92 9.09 -20.10
CA ARG A 357 -0.99 10.22 -20.27
C ARG A 357 -0.57 10.91 -18.97
N ILE A 358 -1.48 11.20 -18.06
CA ILE A 358 -1.20 12.13 -16.94
C ILE A 358 -1.39 11.48 -15.57
N SER A 359 -2.56 10.93 -15.27
CA SER A 359 -2.95 10.45 -13.95
C SER A 359 -2.97 8.92 -13.80
N CYS A 360 -3.03 8.20 -14.90
CA CYS A 360 -3.08 6.74 -14.97
C CYS A 360 -1.78 6.17 -15.55
N GLN A 361 -1.60 4.86 -15.45
CA GLN A 361 -0.45 4.16 -16.00
C GLN A 361 -0.78 3.56 -17.35
N SER A 362 0.09 3.73 -18.36
CA SER A 362 -0.01 2.92 -19.57
C SER A 362 0.52 1.53 -19.28
N VAL A 363 -0.31 0.53 -19.50
CA VAL A 363 -0.01 -0.85 -19.16
C VAL A 363 -0.02 -1.73 -20.40
N VAL A 364 0.96 -2.62 -20.52
CA VAL A 364 1.03 -3.65 -21.56
C VAL A 364 0.96 -5.02 -20.90
N THR A 365 -0.06 -5.79 -21.23
CA THR A 365 -0.16 -7.21 -20.87
C THR A 365 0.32 -8.08 -22.02
N VAL A 366 1.16 -9.08 -21.72
CA VAL A 366 1.76 -9.98 -22.70
C VAL A 366 1.18 -11.38 -22.54
N PHE A 367 0.47 -11.82 -23.56
CA PHE A 367 -0.15 -13.14 -23.62
C PHE A 367 0.64 -14.07 -24.53
N LYS A 368 0.89 -15.30 -24.06
CA LYS A 368 1.32 -16.44 -24.87
C LYS A 368 0.15 -17.38 -25.03
N VAL A 369 -0.30 -17.56 -26.27
CA VAL A 369 -1.51 -18.29 -26.60
C VAL A 369 -1.17 -19.62 -27.25
N HIS A 370 -1.63 -20.72 -26.66
CA HIS A 370 -1.40 -22.07 -27.14
C HIS A 370 -2.71 -22.67 -27.68
N PRO A 371 -2.86 -22.82 -29.00
CA PRO A 371 -3.97 -23.56 -29.58
C PRO A 371 -3.98 -25.00 -29.11
N ARG A 372 -5.13 -25.49 -28.66
CA ARG A 372 -5.39 -26.89 -28.33
C ARG A 372 -6.37 -27.49 -29.33
N GLU A 373 -6.85 -28.67 -29.07
CA GLU A 373 -7.81 -29.33 -29.96
C GLU A 373 -9.13 -28.56 -30.11
N ASN A 374 -9.68 -28.08 -29.01
CA ASN A 374 -11.01 -27.44 -28.96
C ASN A 374 -11.01 -26.02 -28.40
N ASP A 375 -9.94 -25.54 -27.81
CA ASP A 375 -9.83 -24.23 -27.18
C ASP A 375 -8.40 -23.68 -27.19
N PHE A 376 -8.22 -22.44 -26.69
CA PHE A 376 -6.92 -21.85 -26.44
C PHE A 376 -6.58 -21.89 -24.95
N LEU A 377 -5.34 -22.31 -24.63
CA LEU A 377 -4.70 -22.03 -23.33
C LEU A 377 -3.96 -20.70 -23.43
N ILE A 378 -4.20 -19.83 -22.47
CA ILE A 378 -3.72 -18.46 -22.45
C ILE A 378 -2.81 -18.28 -21.23
N ASN A 379 -1.55 -17.97 -21.45
CA ASN A 379 -0.59 -17.69 -20.40
C ASN A 379 -0.31 -16.19 -20.35
N LEU A 380 -0.62 -15.53 -19.23
CA LEU A 380 -0.17 -14.16 -18.98
C LEU A 380 1.29 -14.24 -18.52
N VAL A 381 2.22 -14.00 -19.44
CA VAL A 381 3.66 -14.23 -19.22
C VAL A 381 4.43 -13.01 -18.75
N ASN A 382 3.89 -11.81 -18.96
CA ASN A 382 4.47 -10.57 -18.46
C ASN A 382 3.44 -9.44 -18.41
N ILE A 383 3.73 -8.43 -17.59
CA ILE A 383 3.03 -7.13 -17.56
C ILE A 383 4.12 -6.05 -17.52
N HIS A 384 3.99 -5.05 -18.36
CA HIS A 384 4.88 -3.90 -18.41
C HIS A 384 4.11 -2.61 -18.16
N ILE A 385 4.75 -1.66 -17.47
CA ILE A 385 4.25 -0.30 -17.32
C ILE A 385 5.14 0.60 -18.18
N LEU A 386 4.52 1.34 -19.10
CA LEU A 386 5.20 2.30 -19.96
C LEU A 386 5.26 3.66 -19.28
N GLY A 387 6.27 4.46 -19.63
CA GLY A 387 6.35 5.84 -19.16
C GLY A 387 6.54 6.01 -17.67
N LYS A 388 7.39 5.20 -17.02
CA LYS A 388 7.60 5.20 -15.56
C LYS A 388 8.20 6.49 -15.00
N SER A 389 8.99 7.24 -15.79
CA SER A 389 9.60 8.49 -15.35
C SER A 389 8.91 9.69 -16.00
N LYS A 390 9.13 10.91 -15.44
CA LYS A 390 8.60 12.14 -16.04
C LYS A 390 9.07 12.34 -17.49
N GLU A 391 10.28 11.89 -17.80
CA GLU A 391 10.90 12.01 -19.12
C GLU A 391 10.29 11.02 -20.13
N THR A 392 9.83 9.87 -19.65
CA THR A 392 9.26 8.81 -20.49
C THR A 392 7.73 8.85 -20.59
N LYS A 393 7.06 9.80 -19.92
CA LYS A 393 5.58 9.95 -19.98
C LYS A 393 5.03 10.44 -21.33
N SER A 394 5.87 10.96 -22.22
CA SER A 394 5.40 11.38 -23.55
C SER A 394 4.93 10.20 -24.39
N PHE A 395 3.96 10.41 -25.27
CA PHE A 395 3.50 9.35 -26.18
C PHE A 395 4.63 8.82 -27.08
N LEU A 396 5.54 9.69 -27.50
CA LEU A 396 6.71 9.28 -28.29
C LEU A 396 7.58 8.26 -27.52
N ALA A 397 7.89 8.56 -26.26
CA ALA A 397 8.71 7.65 -25.44
C ALA A 397 7.99 6.34 -25.14
N GLN A 398 6.70 6.39 -24.80
CA GLN A 398 5.89 5.19 -24.57
C GLN A 398 5.75 4.33 -25.84
N THR A 399 5.62 4.97 -27.01
CA THR A 399 5.59 4.30 -28.31
C THR A 399 6.91 3.57 -28.56
N LEU A 400 8.05 4.18 -28.26
CA LEU A 400 9.36 3.56 -28.39
C LEU A 400 9.49 2.33 -27.47
N GLU A 401 9.06 2.45 -26.20
CA GLU A 401 9.02 1.31 -25.26
C GLU A 401 8.12 0.18 -25.79
N LEU A 402 6.94 0.48 -26.34
CA LEU A 402 6.06 -0.53 -26.93
C LEU A 402 6.68 -1.19 -28.16
N LYS A 403 7.35 -0.44 -29.03
CA LYS A 403 8.04 -0.97 -30.20
C LYS A 403 9.18 -1.94 -29.84
N ARG A 404 9.92 -1.67 -28.75
CA ARG A 404 10.88 -2.63 -28.18
C ARG A 404 10.20 -3.93 -27.78
N LEU A 405 9.04 -3.85 -27.10
CA LEU A 405 8.27 -5.04 -26.72
C LEU A 405 7.74 -5.80 -27.96
N ILE A 406 7.26 -5.09 -28.98
CA ILE A 406 6.85 -5.71 -30.24
C ILE A 406 8.02 -6.45 -30.88
N HIS A 407 9.19 -5.85 -30.94
CA HIS A 407 10.39 -6.49 -31.48
C HIS A 407 10.82 -7.71 -30.64
N ALA A 408 10.81 -7.59 -29.31
CA ALA A 408 11.21 -8.67 -28.41
C ALA A 408 10.28 -9.89 -28.47
N PHE A 409 8.97 -9.67 -28.53
CA PHE A 409 7.97 -10.75 -28.49
C PHE A 409 7.46 -11.19 -29.85
N ASN A 410 7.68 -10.40 -30.90
CA ASN A 410 7.16 -10.63 -32.25
C ASN A 410 5.68 -11.08 -32.24
N PRO A 411 4.76 -10.25 -31.68
CA PRO A 411 3.37 -10.65 -31.49
C PRO A 411 2.62 -10.75 -32.81
N LYS A 412 1.65 -11.64 -32.86
CA LYS A 412 0.75 -11.78 -34.01
C LYS A 412 -0.11 -10.54 -34.19
N GLU A 413 -0.54 -9.93 -33.10
CA GLU A 413 -1.30 -8.68 -33.04
C GLU A 413 -1.02 -7.92 -31.74
N VAL A 414 -1.24 -6.61 -31.80
CA VAL A 414 -1.20 -5.69 -30.66
C VAL A 414 -2.55 -5.03 -30.50
N VAL A 415 -3.23 -5.28 -29.40
CA VAL A 415 -4.50 -4.63 -29.06
C VAL A 415 -4.22 -3.29 -28.40
N ILE A 416 -4.85 -2.22 -28.85
CA ILE A 416 -4.72 -0.88 -28.26
C ILE A 416 -6.13 -0.33 -28.02
N ASP A 417 -6.38 0.18 -26.81
CA ASP A 417 -7.62 0.94 -26.56
C ASP A 417 -7.62 2.19 -27.43
N ALA A 418 -8.53 2.22 -28.40
CA ALA A 418 -8.68 3.30 -29.37
C ALA A 418 -9.75 4.33 -28.95
N ASN A 419 -10.13 4.40 -27.67
CA ASN A 419 -10.96 5.46 -27.12
C ASN A 419 -10.09 6.65 -26.71
N GLY A 420 -10.56 7.87 -27.00
CA GLY A 420 -9.95 9.10 -26.52
C GLY A 420 -8.43 9.22 -26.83
N LEU A 421 -7.59 9.08 -25.83
CA LEU A 421 -6.13 9.23 -25.91
C LEU A 421 -5.45 8.16 -26.80
N GLY A 422 -6.05 6.98 -26.92
CA GLY A 422 -5.49 5.89 -27.71
C GLY A 422 -5.41 6.19 -29.19
N ILE A 423 -6.31 7.02 -29.73
CA ILE A 423 -6.25 7.45 -31.14
C ILE A 423 -4.97 8.24 -31.40
N GLY A 424 -4.65 9.22 -30.55
CA GLY A 424 -3.41 9.99 -30.68
C GLY A 424 -2.13 9.13 -30.51
N PHE A 425 -2.20 8.06 -29.73
CA PHE A 425 -1.10 7.11 -29.61
C PHE A 425 -0.85 6.32 -30.90
N LEU A 426 -1.91 6.00 -31.65
CA LEU A 426 -1.84 5.32 -32.94
C LEU A 426 -1.09 6.13 -34.01
N ASP A 427 -1.17 7.48 -33.97
CA ASP A 427 -0.43 8.36 -34.87
C ASP A 427 1.09 8.20 -34.72
N PHE A 428 1.56 8.05 -33.47
CA PHE A 428 2.98 7.80 -33.20
C PHE A 428 3.40 6.36 -33.56
N MET A 429 2.50 5.39 -33.41
CA MET A 429 2.79 4.01 -33.83
C MET A 429 2.95 3.92 -35.34
N ALA A 430 2.25 4.73 -36.13
CA ALA A 430 2.28 4.75 -37.59
C ALA A 430 3.53 5.43 -38.19
N GLN A 431 4.50 5.84 -37.36
CA GLN A 431 5.77 6.44 -37.78
C GLN A 431 6.94 5.48 -37.50
N GLU A 432 7.98 5.49 -38.34
CA GLU A 432 9.23 4.86 -37.99
C GLU A 432 9.90 5.60 -36.81
N THR A 433 10.55 4.85 -35.94
CA THR A 433 11.10 5.43 -34.70
C THR A 433 12.52 4.91 -34.49
N TYR A 434 13.48 5.81 -34.47
CA TYR A 434 14.87 5.48 -34.11
C TYR A 434 15.02 5.36 -32.58
N ASP A 435 15.67 4.31 -32.15
CA ASP A 435 16.01 4.04 -30.77
C ASP A 435 17.50 4.28 -30.51
N PRO A 436 17.87 5.35 -29.79
CA PRO A 436 19.26 5.64 -29.51
C PRO A 436 19.91 4.65 -28.52
N LEU A 437 19.13 3.93 -27.70
CA LEU A 437 19.65 2.95 -26.74
C LEU A 437 20.05 1.63 -27.42
N GLU A 438 19.24 1.18 -28.36
CA GLU A 438 19.49 -0.08 -29.09
C GLU A 438 20.11 0.16 -30.46
N SER A 439 20.34 1.41 -30.86
CA SER A 439 20.85 1.82 -32.18
C SER A 439 20.08 1.19 -33.33
N THR A 440 18.76 1.08 -33.19
CA THR A 440 17.85 0.38 -34.10
C THR A 440 16.70 1.28 -34.52
N THR A 441 16.29 1.22 -35.78
CA THR A 441 15.06 1.87 -36.24
C THR A 441 13.93 0.85 -36.28
N TYR A 442 12.89 1.10 -35.49
CA TYR A 442 11.69 0.28 -35.48
C TYR A 442 10.71 0.75 -36.58
N PRO A 443 10.04 -0.21 -37.26
CA PRO A 443 9.11 0.11 -38.34
C PRO A 443 7.87 0.83 -37.86
N ALA A 444 7.14 1.41 -38.80
CA ALA A 444 5.79 1.91 -38.60
C ALA A 444 4.80 0.74 -38.50
N TYR A 445 3.80 0.88 -37.59
CA TYR A 445 2.74 -0.11 -37.42
C TYR A 445 1.38 0.56 -37.60
N CYS A 446 0.47 -0.11 -38.32
CA CYS A 446 -0.89 0.41 -38.57
C CYS A 446 -1.99 -0.55 -38.12
N SER A 447 -3.21 -0.03 -38.08
CA SER A 447 -4.37 -0.79 -37.66
C SER A 447 -4.90 -1.72 -38.74
N ILE A 448 -5.39 -2.89 -38.29
CA ILE A 448 -6.04 -3.91 -39.14
C ILE A 448 -7.55 -3.69 -39.24
N ASN A 449 -8.13 -2.88 -38.35
CA ASN A 449 -9.59 -2.73 -38.26
C ASN A 449 -10.09 -1.27 -38.17
N LEU A 450 -9.21 -0.29 -38.07
CA LEU A 450 -9.60 1.13 -38.06
C LEU A 450 -9.18 1.80 -39.37
N ASP A 451 -10.16 2.27 -40.17
CA ASP A 451 -9.89 2.90 -41.46
C ASP A 451 -8.99 4.14 -41.36
N SER A 452 -9.16 4.96 -40.30
CA SER A 452 -8.37 6.15 -40.06
C SER A 452 -6.87 5.88 -39.82
N HIS A 453 -6.49 4.67 -39.41
CA HIS A 453 -5.12 4.25 -39.13
C HIS A 453 -4.75 2.95 -39.87
N SER A 454 -5.44 2.68 -40.97
CA SER A 454 -5.22 1.45 -41.76
C SER A 454 -4.04 1.60 -42.74
N ARG A 455 -3.73 0.50 -43.39
CA ARG A 455 -2.71 0.47 -44.45
C ARG A 455 -3.06 1.39 -45.65
N LYS A 456 -4.33 1.77 -45.83
CA LYS A 456 -4.73 2.75 -46.84
C LYS A 456 -4.16 4.14 -46.54
N MET A 457 -4.11 4.53 -45.26
CA MET A 457 -3.53 5.81 -44.81
C MET A 457 -2.02 5.74 -44.65
N TYR A 458 -1.49 4.57 -44.21
CA TYR A 458 -0.06 4.33 -43.96
C TYR A 458 0.44 3.12 -44.75
N PRO A 459 0.70 3.24 -46.07
CA PRO A 459 0.99 2.11 -46.97
C PRO A 459 2.21 1.29 -46.59
N ASN A 460 3.22 1.95 -45.99
CA ASN A 460 4.50 1.32 -45.59
C ASN A 460 4.47 0.73 -44.18
N ALA A 461 3.38 0.95 -43.43
CA ALA A 461 3.27 0.46 -42.05
C ALA A 461 2.82 -1.01 -42.00
N ILE A 462 3.34 -1.75 -41.02
CA ILE A 462 3.00 -3.17 -40.81
C ILE A 462 1.65 -3.26 -40.10
N PRO A 463 0.63 -3.97 -40.67
CA PRO A 463 -0.71 -4.06 -40.12
C PRO A 463 -0.80 -5.13 -39.02
N ILE A 464 -0.50 -4.76 -37.78
CA ILE A 464 -0.58 -5.65 -36.60
C ILE A 464 -1.43 -5.08 -35.47
N ILE A 465 -1.87 -3.81 -35.54
CA ILE A 465 -2.58 -3.16 -34.46
C ILE A 465 -4.09 -3.43 -34.61
N TYR A 466 -4.71 -3.97 -33.56
CA TYR A 466 -6.14 -4.07 -33.40
C TYR A 466 -6.64 -2.95 -32.45
N GLY A 467 -7.30 -1.94 -33.00
CA GLY A 467 -7.88 -0.87 -32.20
C GLY A 467 -9.21 -1.29 -31.61
N ILE A 468 -9.28 -1.48 -30.28
CA ILE A 468 -10.54 -1.78 -29.60
C ILE A 468 -11.24 -0.48 -29.21
N LYS A 469 -12.55 -0.39 -29.49
CA LYS A 469 -13.43 0.70 -29.03
C LYS A 469 -14.54 0.11 -28.17
N ALA A 470 -14.24 -0.04 -26.89
CA ALA A 470 -15.21 -0.52 -25.92
C ALA A 470 -16.29 0.55 -25.70
N ASN A 471 -17.52 0.21 -26.04
CA ASN A 471 -18.72 1.02 -25.83
C ASN A 471 -19.66 0.34 -24.82
N ALA A 472 -20.77 1.00 -24.48
CA ALA A 472 -21.71 0.51 -23.48
C ALA A 472 -22.33 -0.87 -23.82
N SER A 473 -22.40 -1.26 -25.09
CA SER A 473 -22.95 -2.55 -25.53
C SER A 473 -21.87 -3.65 -25.57
N LEU A 474 -20.61 -3.30 -25.83
CA LEU A 474 -19.51 -4.24 -25.96
C LEU A 474 -18.86 -4.55 -24.60
N GLN A 475 -18.75 -3.57 -23.71
CA GLN A 475 -18.08 -3.74 -22.42
C GLN A 475 -18.65 -4.90 -21.58
N PRO A 476 -19.96 -5.09 -21.42
CA PRO A 476 -20.48 -6.26 -20.68
C PRO A 476 -20.11 -7.61 -21.28
N GLN A 477 -19.91 -7.66 -22.61
CA GLN A 477 -19.47 -8.88 -23.28
C GLN A 477 -17.99 -9.16 -23.05
N ILE A 478 -17.15 -8.11 -23.03
CA ILE A 478 -15.73 -8.18 -22.68
C ILE A 478 -15.60 -8.70 -21.24
N ASP A 479 -16.31 -8.10 -20.30
CA ASP A 479 -16.34 -8.48 -18.89
C ASP A 479 -16.72 -9.95 -18.71
N SER A 480 -17.82 -10.37 -19.31
CA SER A 480 -18.33 -11.75 -19.24
C SER A 480 -17.35 -12.76 -19.84
N ASN A 481 -16.70 -12.40 -20.97
CA ASN A 481 -15.67 -13.24 -21.59
C ASN A 481 -14.46 -13.38 -20.67
N CYS A 482 -14.01 -12.28 -20.06
CA CYS A 482 -12.90 -12.29 -19.12
C CYS A 482 -13.19 -13.25 -17.96
N TYR A 483 -14.34 -13.13 -17.32
CA TYR A 483 -14.80 -14.03 -16.26
C TYR A 483 -14.82 -15.49 -16.70
N ALA A 484 -15.48 -15.78 -17.82
CA ALA A 484 -15.61 -17.15 -18.33
C ALA A 484 -14.26 -17.80 -18.66
N LYS A 485 -13.33 -17.06 -19.29
CA LYS A 485 -11.99 -17.57 -19.62
C LYS A 485 -11.17 -17.89 -18.37
N ILE A 486 -11.22 -17.05 -17.33
CA ILE A 486 -10.50 -17.28 -16.08
C ILE A 486 -11.08 -18.51 -15.36
N PHE A 487 -12.39 -18.52 -15.09
CA PHE A 487 -13.00 -19.54 -14.24
C PHE A 487 -13.21 -20.88 -14.94
N SER A 488 -13.07 -20.94 -16.27
CA SER A 488 -12.93 -22.21 -17.00
C SER A 488 -11.52 -22.80 -16.96
N GLY A 489 -10.55 -22.11 -16.31
CA GLY A 489 -9.16 -22.58 -16.21
C GLY A 489 -8.34 -22.42 -17.48
N ARG A 490 -8.80 -21.62 -18.44
CA ARG A 490 -8.11 -21.37 -19.71
C ARG A 490 -7.03 -20.31 -19.61
N VAL A 491 -6.99 -19.52 -18.51
CA VAL A 491 -5.98 -18.52 -18.25
C VAL A 491 -5.07 -18.98 -17.14
N GLN A 492 -3.75 -18.88 -17.35
CA GLN A 492 -2.74 -19.10 -16.33
C GLN A 492 -1.97 -17.81 -16.09
N PHE A 493 -1.63 -17.57 -14.83
CA PHE A 493 -0.96 -16.37 -14.37
C PHE A 493 0.38 -16.69 -13.72
N LEU A 494 1.24 -15.69 -13.63
CA LEU A 494 2.50 -15.78 -12.89
C LEU A 494 2.24 -16.09 -11.41
N ALA A 495 3.06 -16.95 -10.82
CA ALA A 495 3.02 -17.36 -9.43
C ALA A 495 3.14 -16.16 -8.49
N ARG A 496 2.83 -16.33 -7.22
CA ARG A 496 2.93 -15.24 -6.23
C ARG A 496 4.39 -14.80 -6.08
N GLU A 497 4.60 -13.50 -5.97
CA GLU A 497 5.94 -12.93 -5.77
C GLU A 497 6.66 -13.57 -4.58
N GLN A 498 5.95 -13.76 -3.46
CA GLN A 498 6.51 -14.36 -2.25
C GLN A 498 7.02 -15.79 -2.48
N GLU A 499 6.29 -16.61 -3.23
CA GLU A 499 6.72 -17.97 -3.59
C GLU A 499 8.01 -17.95 -4.41
N ILE A 500 8.10 -17.03 -5.37
CA ILE A 500 9.30 -16.89 -6.21
C ILE A 500 10.47 -16.33 -5.41
N LYS A 501 10.21 -15.35 -4.52
CA LYS A 501 11.22 -14.81 -3.61
C LYS A 501 11.81 -15.88 -2.70
N THR A 502 10.97 -16.73 -2.12
CA THR A 502 11.39 -17.88 -1.30
C THR A 502 12.25 -18.83 -2.12
N ARG A 503 11.78 -19.26 -3.30
CA ARG A 503 12.55 -20.15 -4.21
C ARG A 503 13.90 -19.55 -4.63
N LEU A 504 13.96 -18.24 -4.87
CA LEU A 504 15.22 -17.55 -5.19
C LEU A 504 16.18 -17.56 -4.00
N MET A 505 15.67 -17.35 -2.79
CA MET A 505 16.49 -17.35 -1.57
C MET A 505 17.00 -18.74 -1.19
N GLU A 506 16.24 -19.80 -1.48
CA GLU A 506 16.63 -21.19 -1.26
C GLU A 506 17.65 -21.70 -2.30
N SER A 507 17.66 -21.12 -3.51
CA SER A 507 18.54 -21.57 -4.59
C SER A 507 19.91 -20.89 -4.55
N LYS A 508 21.00 -21.67 -4.68
CA LYS A 508 22.38 -21.14 -4.77
C LYS A 508 22.53 -20.09 -5.89
N LYS A 509 21.82 -20.26 -7.01
CA LYS A 509 21.83 -19.32 -8.14
C LYS A 509 21.10 -18.01 -7.80
N GLY A 510 19.99 -18.10 -7.09
CA GLY A 510 19.22 -16.93 -6.64
C GLY A 510 19.94 -16.11 -5.56
N GLN A 511 20.62 -16.77 -4.62
CA GLN A 511 21.43 -16.10 -3.61
C GLN A 511 22.58 -15.28 -4.21
N LYS A 512 23.21 -15.77 -5.28
CA LYS A 512 24.30 -15.09 -6.01
C LYS A 512 23.81 -14.04 -7.03
N MET A 513 22.50 -13.93 -7.24
CA MET A 513 21.93 -13.00 -8.22
C MET A 513 22.06 -11.56 -7.73
N LYS A 514 22.52 -10.65 -8.60
CA LYS A 514 22.55 -9.21 -8.34
C LYS A 514 21.15 -8.69 -8.02
N ILE A 515 21.05 -7.68 -7.14
CA ILE A 515 19.79 -7.13 -6.66
C ILE A 515 18.91 -6.66 -7.82
N GLU A 516 19.48 -5.97 -8.81
CA GLU A 516 18.77 -5.44 -9.98
C GLU A 516 18.12 -6.57 -10.80
N LYS A 517 18.86 -7.65 -11.04
CA LYS A 517 18.33 -8.82 -11.76
C LYS A 517 17.23 -9.55 -10.96
N ARG A 518 17.35 -9.53 -9.63
CA ARG A 518 16.31 -10.11 -8.75
C ARG A 518 15.04 -9.29 -8.82
N ILE A 519 15.14 -7.95 -8.74
CA ILE A 519 14.00 -7.03 -8.89
C ILE A 519 13.35 -7.22 -10.26
N GLN A 520 14.12 -7.21 -11.34
CA GLN A 520 13.58 -7.44 -12.70
C GLN A 520 12.84 -8.77 -12.84
N ARG A 521 13.29 -9.82 -12.16
CA ARG A 521 12.62 -11.13 -12.19
C ARG A 521 11.34 -11.16 -11.36
N LEU A 522 11.26 -10.41 -10.25
CA LEU A 522 10.12 -10.37 -9.34
C LEU A 522 9.02 -9.42 -9.83
N LEU A 523 9.37 -8.36 -10.53
CA LEU A 523 8.45 -7.30 -10.95
C LEU A 523 7.22 -7.83 -11.74
N PRO A 524 7.32 -8.77 -12.71
CA PRO A 524 6.14 -9.29 -13.40
C PRO A 524 5.19 -10.06 -12.47
N HIS A 525 5.72 -10.74 -11.46
CA HIS A 525 4.93 -11.43 -10.43
C HIS A 525 4.17 -10.45 -9.54
N GLU A 526 4.82 -9.37 -9.14
CA GLU A 526 4.22 -8.27 -8.38
C GLU A 526 3.11 -7.59 -9.19
N LEU A 527 3.37 -7.23 -10.44
CA LEU A 527 2.37 -6.62 -11.32
C LEU A 527 1.18 -7.54 -11.57
N THR A 528 1.41 -8.87 -11.63
CA THR A 528 0.31 -9.85 -11.70
C THR A 528 -0.51 -9.86 -10.40
N THR A 529 0.12 -9.69 -9.23
CA THR A 529 -0.60 -9.57 -7.96
C THR A 529 -1.48 -8.32 -7.96
N ARG A 530 -0.98 -7.20 -8.46
CA ARG A 530 -1.76 -5.96 -8.58
C ARG A 530 -2.93 -6.08 -9.59
N LEU A 531 -2.76 -6.81 -10.68
CA LEU A 531 -3.87 -7.16 -11.57
C LEU A 531 -4.97 -7.92 -10.80
N PHE A 532 -4.61 -8.85 -9.93
CA PHE A 532 -5.58 -9.58 -9.11
C PHE A 532 -6.30 -8.67 -8.10
N GLU A 533 -5.60 -7.67 -7.56
CA GLU A 533 -6.20 -6.65 -6.70
C GLU A 533 -7.20 -5.79 -7.45
N GLU A 534 -6.85 -5.33 -8.66
CA GLU A 534 -7.75 -4.57 -9.53
C GLU A 534 -8.99 -5.40 -9.90
N MET A 535 -8.84 -6.69 -10.26
CA MET A 535 -9.96 -7.59 -10.56
C MET A 535 -10.86 -7.79 -9.34
N ALA A 536 -10.29 -8.04 -8.16
CA ALA A 536 -11.05 -8.21 -6.93
C ALA A 536 -11.74 -6.92 -6.46
N ASN A 537 -11.29 -5.76 -6.95
CA ASN A 537 -11.92 -4.45 -6.71
C ASN A 537 -13.15 -4.20 -7.61
N MET A 538 -13.50 -5.13 -8.50
CA MET A 538 -14.63 -4.99 -9.41
C MET A 538 -15.89 -5.66 -8.87
N LYS A 539 -17.02 -4.96 -8.90
CA LYS A 539 -18.35 -5.48 -8.51
C LYS A 539 -19.37 -5.27 -9.63
N LEU A 540 -20.36 -6.13 -9.68
CA LEU A 540 -21.52 -5.93 -10.54
C LEU A 540 -22.43 -4.87 -9.93
N LYS A 541 -22.87 -3.92 -10.75
CA LYS A 541 -23.90 -2.94 -10.42
C LYS A 541 -24.92 -2.85 -11.55
N GLY A 542 -26.18 -2.70 -11.18
CA GLY A 542 -27.30 -2.61 -12.11
C GLY A 542 -28.28 -3.77 -11.96
N VAL A 543 -29.39 -3.69 -12.68
CA VAL A 543 -30.47 -4.69 -12.68
C VAL A 543 -30.84 -5.00 -14.13
N GLY A 544 -31.05 -6.27 -14.44
CA GLY A 544 -31.46 -6.70 -15.78
C GLY A 544 -30.35 -6.51 -16.83
N ASN A 545 -30.69 -5.79 -17.94
CA ASN A 545 -29.78 -5.58 -19.06
C ASN A 545 -28.74 -4.46 -18.83
N ASP A 546 -28.82 -3.69 -17.74
CA ASP A 546 -27.93 -2.58 -17.42
C ASP A 546 -26.83 -2.97 -16.40
N ILE A 547 -26.44 -4.24 -16.38
CA ILE A 547 -25.37 -4.73 -15.49
C ILE A 547 -24.02 -4.21 -16.00
N LYS A 548 -23.29 -3.51 -15.14
CA LYS A 548 -21.94 -2.98 -15.40
C LYS A 548 -20.98 -3.37 -14.30
N LEU A 549 -19.70 -3.50 -14.65
CA LEU A 549 -18.64 -3.58 -13.66
C LEU A 549 -18.28 -2.18 -13.16
N GLU A 550 -18.33 -1.99 -11.85
CA GLU A 550 -17.86 -0.79 -11.19
C GLU A 550 -16.78 -1.13 -10.14
N GLN A 551 -15.91 -0.18 -9.91
CA GLN A 551 -14.90 -0.33 -8.85
C GLN A 551 -15.54 -0.21 -7.46
N ILE A 552 -15.18 -1.09 -6.54
CA ILE A 552 -15.57 -1.02 -5.12
C ILE A 552 -14.88 0.18 -4.48
N ASN A 553 -13.57 0.33 -4.74
CA ASN A 553 -12.76 1.47 -4.33
C ASN A 553 -12.31 2.25 -5.59
N THR A 554 -12.84 3.44 -5.78
CA THR A 554 -12.55 4.30 -6.94
C THR A 554 -11.15 4.95 -6.89
N ASN A 555 -10.46 4.89 -5.76
CA ASN A 555 -9.08 5.41 -5.62
C ASN A 555 -8.03 4.40 -6.13
N MET A 556 -8.42 3.16 -6.40
CA MET A 556 -7.55 2.15 -7.01
C MET A 556 -7.68 2.25 -8.53
N GLY A 557 -6.58 2.30 -9.27
CA GLY A 557 -6.59 2.21 -10.74
C GLY A 557 -7.18 0.88 -11.23
N LYS A 558 -7.52 0.81 -12.52
CA LYS A 558 -7.95 -0.42 -13.20
C LYS A 558 -7.19 -0.67 -14.51
N ASP A 559 -6.06 0.00 -14.69
CA ASP A 559 -5.33 0.04 -15.96
C ASP A 559 -4.81 -1.34 -16.38
N LYS A 560 -4.36 -2.16 -15.39
CA LYS A 560 -3.89 -3.54 -15.64
C LYS A 560 -5.07 -4.44 -16.02
N PHE A 561 -6.22 -4.25 -15.36
CA PHE A 561 -7.43 -5.01 -15.65
C PHE A 561 -7.97 -4.66 -17.05
N SER A 562 -8.05 -3.37 -17.41
CA SER A 562 -8.48 -2.93 -18.74
C SER A 562 -7.59 -3.51 -19.85
N SER A 563 -6.27 -3.37 -19.72
CA SER A 563 -5.32 -3.98 -20.65
C SER A 563 -5.51 -5.50 -20.77
N PHE A 564 -5.73 -6.19 -19.66
CA PHE A 564 -5.90 -7.64 -19.61
C PHE A 564 -7.20 -8.09 -20.27
N GLU A 565 -8.34 -7.48 -19.95
CA GLU A 565 -9.65 -7.88 -20.49
C GLU A 565 -9.76 -7.64 -22.00
N TYR A 566 -9.20 -6.55 -22.52
CA TYR A 566 -9.17 -6.25 -23.95
C TYR A 566 -8.33 -7.28 -24.73
N GLY A 567 -7.20 -7.70 -24.16
CA GLY A 567 -6.41 -8.78 -24.72
C GLY A 567 -7.17 -10.10 -24.80
N LEU A 568 -7.87 -10.47 -23.72
CA LEU A 568 -8.69 -11.69 -23.68
C LEU A 568 -9.85 -11.64 -24.67
N TRP A 569 -10.45 -10.47 -24.88
CA TRP A 569 -11.50 -10.28 -25.89
C TRP A 569 -10.96 -10.59 -27.29
N ARG A 570 -9.83 -9.99 -27.66
CA ARG A 570 -9.23 -10.26 -28.99
C ARG A 570 -8.80 -11.70 -29.17
N ILE A 571 -8.28 -12.34 -28.11
CA ILE A 571 -7.95 -13.77 -28.14
C ILE A 571 -9.19 -14.62 -28.38
N LYS A 572 -10.37 -14.27 -27.83
CA LYS A 572 -11.63 -14.95 -28.12
C LYS A 572 -11.97 -14.86 -29.61
N GLU A 573 -11.91 -13.69 -30.22
CA GLU A 573 -12.19 -13.50 -31.65
C GLU A 573 -11.21 -14.33 -32.51
N LYS A 574 -9.91 -14.35 -32.14
CA LYS A 574 -8.90 -15.19 -32.79
C LYS A 574 -9.19 -16.69 -32.66
N GLU A 575 -9.66 -17.11 -31.51
CA GLU A 575 -10.07 -18.50 -31.27
C GLU A 575 -11.21 -18.89 -32.21
N GLU A 576 -12.23 -18.04 -32.33
CA GLU A 576 -13.34 -18.26 -33.24
C GLU A 576 -12.90 -18.32 -34.72
N GLU A 577 -12.02 -17.39 -35.14
CA GLU A 577 -11.43 -17.38 -36.48
C GLU A 577 -10.65 -18.66 -36.78
N PHE A 578 -9.83 -19.10 -35.82
CA PHE A 578 -8.98 -20.28 -35.93
C PHE A 578 -9.80 -21.56 -36.13
N TYR A 579 -10.80 -21.80 -35.27
CA TYR A 579 -11.61 -23.02 -35.37
C TYR A 579 -12.60 -23.00 -36.54
N LYS A 580 -13.11 -21.83 -36.96
CA LYS A 580 -13.87 -21.69 -38.22
C LYS A 580 -13.05 -22.13 -39.43
N LYS A 581 -11.78 -21.68 -39.52
CA LYS A 581 -10.84 -22.11 -40.59
C LYS A 581 -10.52 -23.61 -40.54
N LYS A 582 -10.29 -24.17 -39.33
CA LYS A 582 -10.02 -25.58 -39.14
C LYS A 582 -11.19 -26.46 -39.56
N ARG A 583 -12.43 -26.07 -39.20
CA ARG A 583 -13.67 -26.76 -39.64
C ARG A 583 -13.81 -26.74 -41.14
N LYS A 584 -13.65 -25.59 -41.82
CA LYS A 584 -13.70 -25.50 -43.27
C LYS A 584 -12.68 -26.37 -43.97
N ARG A 585 -11.43 -26.45 -43.49
CA ARG A 585 -10.39 -27.35 -44.00
C ARG A 585 -10.72 -28.83 -43.80
N GLY A 586 -11.34 -29.20 -42.67
CA GLY A 586 -11.80 -30.55 -42.38
C GLY A 586 -12.94 -31.00 -43.31
N VAL A 587 -13.89 -30.11 -43.60
CA VAL A 587 -14.97 -30.36 -44.56
C VAL A 587 -14.43 -30.48 -46.01
N ALA A 588 -13.52 -29.60 -46.42
CA ALA A 588 -12.86 -29.69 -47.75
C ALA A 588 -12.07 -30.97 -47.92
N ARG A 589 -11.31 -31.46 -46.91
CA ARG A 589 -10.63 -32.76 -46.97
C ARG A 589 -11.59 -33.93 -47.06
N ARG A 590 -12.76 -33.91 -46.41
CA ARG A 590 -13.77 -34.95 -46.52
C ARG A 590 -14.40 -34.99 -47.92
N LEU A 591 -14.62 -33.82 -48.52
CA LEU A 591 -15.15 -33.73 -49.91
C LEU A 591 -14.14 -34.22 -50.96
N ILE A 592 -12.84 -34.08 -50.73
CA ILE A 592 -11.79 -34.60 -51.64
C ILE A 592 -11.61 -36.12 -51.50
N LEU A 593 -11.97 -36.70 -50.33
CA LEU A 593 -11.90 -38.14 -50.09
C LEU A 593 -13.17 -38.91 -50.53
N VAL A 594 -14.23 -38.24 -50.98
CA VAL A 594 -15.51 -38.82 -51.45
C VAL A 594 -15.67 -38.73 -52.98
N ASN A 595 -14.75 -38.04 -53.67
CA ASN A 595 -14.60 -38.06 -55.12
C ASN A 595 -13.32 -38.86 -55.45
#